data_9688120aba40dece6b347183d628a0e7
#
_entry.id   9688120aba40dece6b347183d628a0e7
#
_cell.length_a   1.000
_cell.length_b   1.000
_cell.length_c   1.000
_cell.angle_alpha   90.00
_cell.angle_beta   90.00
_cell.angle_gamma   90.00
#
_symmetry.space_group_name_H-M   'P 1'
#
loop_
_entity.id
_entity.type
_entity.pdbx_description
1 polymer ?
#
loop_
_entity_poly.entity_id
_entity_poly.type
_entity_poly.pdbx_seq_one_letter_code
_entity_poly.pdbx_strand_id
1 'polypeptide(L)'
;MTTAEIIYLTILIVFIINFFMILFLVFLERKDPKSILPWIFAFLAFPILSWIIYFFVGKGPKINRKRWSRRKKIADNMIAHEFAYGNLKSYESDDREIRELIKLNSNEYLQCTTYNETKIYTDAHEMYEDQIKDIKEAKETVFVLYYLFKKDDAGRRFLDAMTEKAKEGLKVILVFDDSGNPKTTYSFLRKFIKAGGIVRPFFPSHFTLINHNFAYRNHRKIVVIDNKIGYVGGMNIGVDYLSQDKKIKPWRDTHLRIVGEAVSLLQVRFLQDFSYSDHNKISKKNKMSSSEIFKAVKYFEKNIKEKTEHVNPIQIVSSGPDSDKEEIKRSYLKMIGIAHHTIYLETPYFIPDKSFIDALLIAKSSGVDINLVIPGVPDKKTVYHVTYSYLEKLLKAGINVYLYPGFIHSKMVVCDDRVASIGTANLDVRSFSMNFEVTALMFGKKEVIETIQIAVNDISKSHKLTYLEYKNRPKKDKIQEHLFRLCAPLM
;
A
#
# COMPACT_ATOMS: atom_id res chain seq x y z
N MET A 1 -37.70 -4.08 -44.47
CA MET A 1 -37.98 -4.39 -43.06
C MET A 1 -38.90 -3.30 -42.52
N THR A 2 -39.96 -3.69 -41.90
CA THR A 2 -40.84 -2.76 -41.17
C THR A 2 -40.19 -2.29 -39.89
N THR A 3 -40.64 -1.19 -39.33
CA THR A 3 -40.13 -0.68 -38.04
C THR A 3 -40.25 -1.74 -36.91
N ALA A 4 -41.34 -2.54 -36.96
CA ALA A 4 -41.55 -3.63 -36.01
C ALA A 4 -40.51 -4.76 -36.16
N GLU A 5 -40.14 -5.13 -37.37
CA GLU A 5 -39.11 -6.14 -37.66
C GLU A 5 -37.72 -5.67 -37.18
N ILE A 6 -37.41 -4.38 -37.35
CA ILE A 6 -36.14 -3.80 -36.87
C ILE A 6 -36.09 -3.84 -35.34
N ILE A 7 -37.16 -3.47 -34.65
CA ILE A 7 -37.23 -3.53 -33.17
C ILE A 7 -37.08 -4.97 -32.68
N TYR A 8 -37.79 -5.93 -33.28
CA TYR A 8 -37.70 -7.34 -32.90
C TYR A 8 -36.30 -7.88 -33.12
N LEU A 9 -35.66 -7.60 -34.25
CA LEU A 9 -34.28 -8.02 -34.52
C LEU A 9 -33.28 -7.41 -33.50
N THR A 10 -33.47 -6.13 -33.16
CA THR A 10 -32.62 -5.46 -32.16
C THR A 10 -32.74 -6.11 -30.79
N ILE A 11 -33.97 -6.41 -30.34
CA ILE A 11 -34.21 -7.11 -29.07
C ILE A 11 -33.57 -8.50 -29.07
N LEU A 12 -33.72 -9.24 -30.18
CA LEU A 12 -33.13 -10.57 -30.34
C LEU A 12 -31.59 -10.53 -30.26
N ILE A 13 -30.95 -9.58 -30.93
CA ILE A 13 -29.50 -9.37 -30.91
C ILE A 13 -29.03 -9.06 -29.47
N VAL A 14 -29.69 -8.14 -28.77
CA VAL A 14 -29.40 -7.79 -27.40
C VAL A 14 -29.50 -9.02 -26.49
N PHE A 15 -30.53 -9.83 -26.67
CA PHE A 15 -30.74 -11.06 -25.90
C PHE A 15 -29.63 -12.08 -26.15
N ILE A 16 -29.23 -12.30 -27.40
CA ILE A 16 -28.14 -13.22 -27.77
C ILE A 16 -26.80 -12.76 -27.17
N ILE A 17 -26.47 -11.46 -27.31
CA ILE A 17 -25.24 -10.91 -26.71
C ILE A 17 -25.27 -11.09 -25.22
N ASN A 18 -26.40 -10.81 -24.57
CA ASN A 18 -26.55 -10.93 -23.12
C ASN A 18 -26.34 -12.38 -22.63
N PHE A 19 -26.90 -13.33 -23.37
CA PHE A 19 -26.70 -14.77 -23.10
C PHE A 19 -25.21 -15.15 -23.14
N PHE A 20 -24.50 -14.75 -24.20
CA PHE A 20 -23.05 -15.02 -24.30
C PHE A 20 -22.23 -14.29 -23.24
N MET A 21 -22.62 -13.09 -22.82
CA MET A 21 -21.96 -12.37 -21.73
C MET A 21 -22.14 -13.10 -20.38
N ILE A 22 -23.32 -13.65 -20.13
CA ILE A 22 -23.57 -14.46 -18.91
C ILE A 22 -22.74 -15.74 -18.94
N LEU A 23 -22.70 -16.46 -20.08
CA LEU A 23 -21.85 -17.63 -20.24
C LEU A 23 -20.37 -17.28 -20.04
N PHE A 24 -19.90 -16.17 -20.59
CA PHE A 24 -18.55 -15.69 -20.39
C PHE A 24 -18.24 -15.45 -18.90
N LEU A 25 -19.15 -14.81 -18.16
CA LEU A 25 -19.00 -14.60 -16.72
C LEU A 25 -18.88 -15.90 -15.94
N VAL A 26 -19.78 -16.85 -16.22
CA VAL A 26 -19.86 -18.11 -15.45
C VAL A 26 -18.66 -19.01 -15.75
N PHE A 27 -18.28 -19.17 -17.01
CA PHE A 27 -17.31 -20.19 -17.42
C PHE A 27 -15.88 -19.70 -17.58
N LEU A 28 -15.69 -18.44 -17.98
CA LEU A 28 -14.35 -17.93 -18.31
C LEU A 28 -13.74 -17.06 -17.23
N GLU A 29 -14.54 -16.33 -16.45
CA GLU A 29 -13.96 -15.43 -15.43
C GLU A 29 -13.58 -16.10 -14.12
N ARG A 30 -14.14 -17.27 -13.79
CA ARG A 30 -13.83 -18.05 -12.57
C ARG A 30 -13.78 -17.19 -11.29
N LYS A 31 -14.69 -16.23 -11.16
CA LYS A 31 -14.82 -15.38 -9.96
C LYS A 31 -15.63 -16.10 -8.88
N ASP A 32 -15.51 -15.60 -7.66
CA ASP A 32 -16.40 -16.04 -6.57
C ASP A 32 -17.87 -15.86 -7.02
N PRO A 33 -18.72 -16.88 -6.85
CA PRO A 33 -20.15 -16.82 -7.17
C PRO A 33 -20.86 -15.59 -6.62
N LYS A 34 -20.47 -15.12 -5.42
CA LYS A 34 -21.00 -13.88 -4.81
C LYS A 34 -20.72 -12.63 -5.63
N SER A 35 -19.63 -12.62 -6.40
CA SER A 35 -19.25 -11.51 -7.28
C SER A 35 -19.89 -11.61 -8.67
N ILE A 36 -20.26 -12.82 -9.11
CA ILE A 36 -20.87 -13.07 -10.43
C ILE A 36 -22.37 -12.78 -10.41
N LEU A 37 -23.07 -13.23 -9.36
CA LEU A 37 -24.54 -13.10 -9.28
C LEU A 37 -25.05 -11.66 -9.46
N PRO A 38 -24.49 -10.62 -8.83
CA PRO A 38 -24.92 -9.23 -9.07
C PRO A 38 -24.81 -8.80 -10.53
N TRP A 39 -23.75 -9.27 -11.24
CA TRP A 39 -23.59 -8.97 -12.66
C TRP A 39 -24.58 -9.70 -13.54
N ILE A 40 -24.93 -10.95 -13.22
CA ILE A 40 -25.99 -11.69 -13.92
C ILE A 40 -27.33 -10.93 -13.80
N PHE A 41 -27.68 -10.52 -12.57
CA PHE A 41 -28.89 -9.73 -12.34
C PHE A 41 -28.83 -8.37 -13.06
N ALA A 42 -27.71 -7.68 -13.04
CA ALA A 42 -27.54 -6.41 -13.76
C ALA A 42 -27.70 -6.59 -15.28
N PHE A 43 -27.14 -7.64 -15.86
CA PHE A 43 -27.29 -7.95 -17.30
C PHE A 43 -28.73 -8.29 -17.66
N LEU A 44 -29.47 -8.98 -16.80
CA LEU A 44 -30.86 -9.29 -17.04
C LEU A 44 -31.76 -8.05 -16.93
N ALA A 45 -31.51 -7.16 -15.95
CA ALA A 45 -32.34 -5.99 -15.69
C ALA A 45 -32.05 -4.81 -16.66
N PHE A 46 -30.77 -4.57 -16.97
CA PHE A 46 -30.29 -3.41 -17.75
C PHE A 46 -29.16 -3.83 -18.72
N PRO A 47 -29.44 -4.63 -19.77
CA PRO A 47 -28.37 -5.29 -20.57
C PRO A 47 -27.32 -4.31 -21.09
N ILE A 48 -27.72 -3.30 -21.88
CA ILE A 48 -26.79 -2.39 -22.56
C ILE A 48 -25.97 -1.57 -21.54
N LEU A 49 -26.63 -1.01 -20.54
CA LEU A 49 -25.97 -0.21 -19.49
C LEU A 49 -24.99 -1.07 -18.69
N SER A 50 -25.39 -2.29 -18.36
CA SER A 50 -24.55 -3.23 -17.60
C SER A 50 -23.34 -3.70 -18.39
N TRP A 51 -23.40 -3.85 -19.73
CA TRP A 51 -22.23 -4.15 -20.54
C TRP A 51 -21.21 -3.03 -20.48
N ILE A 52 -21.66 -1.76 -20.58
CA ILE A 52 -20.79 -0.60 -20.48
C ILE A 52 -20.13 -0.56 -19.09
N ILE A 53 -20.93 -0.65 -18.02
CA ILE A 53 -20.41 -0.62 -16.64
C ILE A 53 -19.47 -1.81 -16.40
N TYR A 54 -19.83 -3.01 -16.86
CA TYR A 54 -19.02 -4.21 -16.73
C TYR A 54 -17.68 -4.09 -17.44
N PHE A 55 -17.65 -3.47 -18.62
CA PHE A 55 -16.40 -3.23 -19.35
C PHE A 55 -15.40 -2.39 -18.55
N PHE A 56 -15.89 -1.40 -17.80
CA PHE A 56 -15.03 -0.51 -17.00
C PHE A 56 -14.76 -1.02 -15.58
N VAL A 57 -15.73 -1.66 -14.95
CA VAL A 57 -15.68 -2.03 -13.52
C VAL A 57 -15.59 -3.53 -13.32
N GLY A 58 -16.26 -4.32 -14.16
CA GLY A 58 -16.43 -5.76 -14.00
C GLY A 58 -15.23 -6.60 -14.42
N LYS A 59 -14.45 -6.12 -15.41
CA LYS A 59 -13.24 -6.83 -15.82
C LYS A 59 -12.16 -6.65 -14.76
N GLY A 60 -12.01 -7.63 -13.90
CA GLY A 60 -10.92 -7.65 -12.94
C GLY A 60 -9.53 -7.70 -13.62
N PRO A 61 -8.46 -7.66 -12.85
CA PRO A 61 -7.07 -7.41 -13.28
C PRO A 61 -6.45 -8.40 -14.26
N LYS A 62 -7.16 -9.44 -14.68
CA LYS A 62 -6.58 -10.59 -15.42
C LYS A 62 -5.88 -10.24 -16.74
N ILE A 63 -6.27 -9.17 -17.43
CA ILE A 63 -5.74 -8.87 -18.78
C ILE A 63 -4.26 -8.43 -18.71
N ASN A 64 -3.84 -7.75 -17.64
CA ASN A 64 -2.47 -7.28 -17.50
C ASN A 64 -1.58 -8.16 -16.60
N ARG A 65 -2.16 -9.12 -15.87
CA ARG A 65 -1.43 -10.01 -14.97
C ARG A 65 -0.29 -10.78 -15.64
N LYS A 66 -0.51 -11.31 -16.85
CA LYS A 66 0.54 -12.01 -17.63
C LYS A 66 1.71 -11.06 -17.98
N ARG A 67 1.42 -9.80 -18.32
CA ARG A 67 2.45 -8.80 -18.65
C ARG A 67 3.24 -8.39 -17.40
N TRP A 68 2.55 -8.20 -16.26
CA TRP A 68 3.19 -7.88 -14.98
C TRP A 68 3.99 -9.05 -14.43
N SER A 69 3.43 -10.24 -14.42
CA SER A 69 4.13 -11.46 -14.02
C SER A 69 5.40 -11.69 -14.85
N ARG A 70 5.35 -11.46 -16.17
CA ARG A 70 6.53 -11.56 -17.02
C ARG A 70 7.61 -10.51 -16.68
N ARG A 71 7.21 -9.26 -16.45
CA ARG A 71 8.15 -8.19 -16.04
C ARG A 71 8.73 -8.44 -14.66
N LYS A 72 7.89 -8.88 -13.71
CA LYS A 72 8.34 -9.32 -12.39
C LYS A 72 9.37 -10.44 -12.51
N LYS A 73 9.09 -11.48 -13.28
CA LYS A 73 10.02 -12.60 -13.49
C LYS A 73 11.36 -12.16 -14.09
N ILE A 74 11.36 -11.19 -15.01
CA ILE A 74 12.61 -10.63 -15.55
C ILE A 74 13.37 -9.87 -14.45
N ALA A 75 12.70 -9.02 -13.67
CA ALA A 75 13.30 -8.33 -12.55
C ALA A 75 13.81 -9.31 -11.48
N ASP A 76 12.99 -10.31 -11.13
CA ASP A 76 13.35 -11.34 -10.14
C ASP A 76 14.57 -12.15 -10.59
N ASN A 77 14.66 -12.56 -11.86
CA ASN A 77 15.82 -13.28 -12.38
C ASN A 77 17.11 -12.43 -12.36
N MET A 78 16.99 -11.12 -12.66
CA MET A 78 18.15 -10.21 -12.61
C MET A 78 18.63 -9.98 -11.17
N ILE A 79 17.68 -9.91 -10.24
CA ILE A 79 17.92 -9.74 -8.82
C ILE A 79 18.47 -11.06 -8.22
N ALA A 80 17.92 -12.21 -8.59
CA ALA A 80 18.35 -13.52 -8.12
C ALA A 80 19.83 -13.78 -8.35
N HIS A 81 20.31 -13.40 -9.52
CA HIS A 81 21.73 -13.54 -9.86
C HIS A 81 22.64 -12.77 -8.90
N GLU A 82 22.23 -11.57 -8.50
CA GLU A 82 22.99 -10.73 -7.57
C GLU A 82 22.86 -11.20 -6.11
N PHE A 83 21.67 -11.71 -5.71
CA PHE A 83 21.42 -12.24 -4.37
C PHE A 83 22.22 -13.52 -4.07
N ALA A 84 22.40 -14.38 -5.09
CA ALA A 84 23.21 -15.58 -4.94
C ALA A 84 24.66 -15.29 -4.53
N TYR A 85 25.17 -14.09 -4.83
CA TYR A 85 26.51 -13.64 -4.43
C TYR A 85 26.55 -12.93 -3.07
N GLY A 86 25.41 -12.52 -2.51
CA GLY A 86 25.35 -11.65 -1.31
C GLY A 86 25.41 -12.38 0.04
N ASN A 87 25.23 -13.72 0.08
CA ASN A 87 25.24 -14.55 1.31
C ASN A 87 24.38 -14.00 2.47
N LEU A 88 23.24 -13.35 2.20
CA LEU A 88 22.29 -12.99 3.25
C LEU A 88 21.71 -14.25 3.88
N LYS A 89 22.05 -14.45 5.19
CA LYS A 89 21.41 -15.51 5.96
C LYS A 89 20.07 -14.99 6.47
N SER A 90 19.02 -15.78 6.28
CA SER A 90 17.71 -15.50 6.89
C SER A 90 17.82 -15.60 8.41
N TYR A 91 17.24 -14.64 9.12
CA TYR A 91 17.05 -14.74 10.55
C TYR A 91 16.15 -15.92 10.90
N GLU A 92 16.58 -16.74 11.88
CA GLU A 92 15.78 -17.82 12.43
C GLU A 92 15.42 -17.48 13.87
N SER A 93 14.13 -17.37 14.16
CA SER A 93 13.63 -17.12 15.51
C SER A 93 13.56 -18.43 16.31
N ASP A 94 13.83 -18.38 17.61
CA ASP A 94 13.58 -19.51 18.52
C ASP A 94 12.08 -19.74 18.73
N ASP A 95 11.26 -18.71 18.56
CA ASP A 95 9.80 -18.80 18.61
C ASP A 95 9.24 -19.47 17.34
N ARG A 96 8.58 -20.61 17.52
CA ARG A 96 8.01 -21.40 16.43
C ARG A 96 6.99 -20.62 15.61
N GLU A 97 6.10 -19.85 16.26
CA GLU A 97 5.04 -19.12 15.58
C GLU A 97 5.60 -17.96 14.75
N ILE A 98 6.63 -17.29 15.26
CA ILE A 98 7.38 -16.26 14.53
C ILE A 98 8.15 -16.87 13.36
N ARG A 99 8.78 -18.04 13.52
CA ARG A 99 9.39 -18.76 12.37
C ARG A 99 8.37 -19.07 11.26
N GLU A 100 7.18 -19.52 11.66
CA GLU A 100 6.10 -19.80 10.69
C GLU A 100 5.64 -18.53 9.96
N LEU A 101 5.54 -17.39 10.67
CA LEU A 101 5.22 -16.09 10.07
C LEU A 101 6.30 -15.63 9.09
N ILE A 102 7.58 -15.74 9.47
CA ILE A 102 8.71 -15.41 8.60
C ILE A 102 8.68 -16.31 7.36
N LYS A 103 8.51 -17.62 7.53
CA LYS A 103 8.45 -18.61 6.44
C LYS A 103 7.29 -18.35 5.47
N LEU A 104 6.14 -17.87 5.95
CA LEU A 104 4.98 -17.53 5.13
C LEU A 104 5.33 -16.52 4.03
N ASN A 105 6.23 -15.58 4.31
CA ASN A 105 6.61 -14.49 3.43
C ASN A 105 7.97 -14.70 2.75
N SER A 106 8.73 -15.71 3.17
CA SER A 106 10.05 -15.99 2.61
C SER A 106 9.96 -16.65 1.23
N ASN A 107 10.88 -16.27 0.35
CA ASN A 107 11.16 -16.93 -0.91
C ASN A 107 12.68 -16.85 -1.17
N GLU A 108 13.14 -17.27 -2.32
CA GLU A 108 14.57 -17.26 -2.69
C GLU A 108 15.26 -15.88 -2.51
N TYR A 109 14.48 -14.78 -2.53
CA TYR A 109 15.01 -13.40 -2.49
C TYR A 109 14.48 -12.56 -1.33
N LEU A 110 13.34 -12.91 -0.76
CA LEU A 110 12.70 -12.17 0.33
C LEU A 110 12.90 -12.97 1.62
N GLN A 111 13.95 -12.63 2.35
CA GLN A 111 14.29 -13.26 3.62
C GLN A 111 14.07 -12.26 4.76
N CYS A 112 14.06 -12.75 5.99
CA CYS A 112 14.12 -11.91 7.17
C CYS A 112 15.58 -11.59 7.43
N THR A 113 15.93 -10.32 7.46
CA THR A 113 17.28 -9.83 7.73
C THR A 113 17.53 -9.74 9.24
N THR A 114 18.77 -9.70 9.68
CA THR A 114 19.13 -9.77 11.11
C THR A 114 19.56 -8.42 11.68
N TYR A 115 20.43 -7.72 10.97
CA TYR A 115 21.10 -6.53 11.49
C TYR A 115 20.52 -5.25 10.89
N ASN A 116 19.74 -4.52 11.68
CA ASN A 116 19.13 -3.27 11.27
C ASN A 116 19.02 -2.30 12.45
N GLU A 117 19.28 -1.04 12.20
CA GLU A 117 18.91 0.07 13.07
C GLU A 117 17.66 0.75 12.50
N THR A 118 16.78 1.16 13.37
CA THR A 118 15.53 1.81 12.98
C THR A 118 15.27 3.08 13.77
N LYS A 119 14.61 4.04 13.11
CA LYS A 119 14.01 5.21 13.75
C LYS A 119 12.55 5.29 13.30
N ILE A 120 11.63 5.31 14.25
CA ILE A 120 10.20 5.41 13.99
C ILE A 120 9.78 6.88 14.10
N TYR A 121 9.21 7.42 13.03
CA TYR A 121 8.69 8.78 13.02
C TYR A 121 7.17 8.77 13.22
N THR A 122 6.71 9.65 14.06
CA THR A 122 5.29 9.99 14.26
C THR A 122 4.98 11.41 13.81
N ASP A 123 6.00 12.21 13.53
CA ASP A 123 5.95 13.58 13.01
C ASP A 123 6.58 13.65 11.62
N ALA A 124 5.80 14.16 10.65
CA ALA A 124 6.26 14.30 9.29
C ALA A 124 7.30 15.42 9.10
N HIS A 125 7.33 16.45 9.97
CA HIS A 125 8.38 17.48 9.90
C HIS A 125 9.75 16.86 10.17
N GLU A 126 9.88 16.09 11.25
CA GLU A 126 11.12 15.41 11.59
C GLU A 126 11.55 14.45 10.47
N MET A 127 10.62 13.64 9.97
CA MET A 127 10.90 12.70 8.88
C MET A 127 11.39 13.40 7.61
N TYR A 128 10.79 14.53 7.23
CA TYR A 128 11.18 15.29 6.04
C TYR A 128 12.56 15.91 6.15
N GLU A 129 12.88 16.48 7.30
CA GLU A 129 14.21 17.07 7.52
C GLU A 129 15.29 15.98 7.46
N ASP A 130 15.07 14.83 8.10
CA ASP A 130 16.01 13.71 8.06
C ASP A 130 16.14 13.14 6.64
N GLN A 131 15.04 12.98 5.89
CA GLN A 131 15.11 12.52 4.50
C GLN A 131 15.87 13.50 3.60
N ILE A 132 15.61 14.79 3.72
CA ILE A 132 16.31 15.82 2.94
C ILE A 132 17.80 15.82 3.29
N LYS A 133 18.14 15.68 4.57
CA LYS A 133 19.53 15.57 5.04
C LYS A 133 20.20 14.33 4.43
N ASP A 134 19.61 13.16 4.58
CA ASP A 134 20.16 11.91 4.04
C ASP A 134 20.33 11.97 2.51
N ILE A 135 19.38 12.60 1.78
CA ILE A 135 19.51 12.82 0.34
C ILE A 135 20.72 13.72 0.01
N LYS A 136 20.92 14.81 0.76
CA LYS A 136 22.06 15.72 0.55
C LYS A 136 23.39 15.05 0.85
N GLU A 137 23.42 14.08 1.74
CA GLU A 137 24.61 13.30 2.11
C GLU A 137 24.90 12.13 1.15
N ALA A 138 23.96 11.81 0.23
CA ALA A 138 24.12 10.74 -0.75
C ALA A 138 25.38 10.83 -1.60
N LYS A 139 25.98 9.69 -1.94
CA LYS A 139 27.24 9.58 -2.69
C LYS A 139 27.10 8.86 -4.03
N GLU A 140 26.12 7.95 -4.18
CA GLU A 140 25.99 7.10 -5.37
C GLU A 140 24.57 7.16 -5.97
N THR A 141 23.54 6.89 -5.15
CA THR A 141 22.16 6.70 -5.65
C THR A 141 21.13 7.29 -4.72
N VAL A 142 20.04 7.85 -5.31
CA VAL A 142 18.83 8.27 -4.59
C VAL A 142 17.61 7.74 -5.34
N PHE A 143 16.89 6.79 -4.77
CA PHE A 143 15.71 6.18 -5.35
C PHE A 143 14.49 6.57 -4.51
N VAL A 144 13.52 7.20 -5.16
CA VAL A 144 12.34 7.76 -4.51
C VAL A 144 11.07 7.24 -5.20
N LEU A 145 10.20 6.59 -4.44
CA LEU A 145 8.88 6.15 -4.88
C LEU A 145 7.84 6.65 -3.90
N TYR A 146 6.86 7.41 -4.39
CA TYR A 146 5.74 7.90 -3.60
C TYR A 146 4.40 7.76 -4.34
N TYR A 147 3.35 7.43 -3.59
CA TYR A 147 1.99 7.52 -4.11
C TYR A 147 1.60 8.97 -4.40
N LEU A 148 1.79 9.88 -3.43
CA LEU A 148 1.61 11.32 -3.62
C LEU A 148 2.95 12.04 -3.50
N PHE A 149 3.29 12.81 -4.52
CA PHE A 149 4.41 13.72 -4.57
C PHE A 149 3.89 15.09 -5.04
N LYS A 150 3.42 15.91 -4.10
CA LYS A 150 2.65 17.12 -4.43
C LYS A 150 3.52 18.27 -4.92
N LYS A 151 2.95 19.08 -5.83
CA LYS A 151 3.53 20.36 -6.28
C LYS A 151 3.21 21.46 -5.26
N ASP A 152 3.76 21.35 -4.07
CA ASP A 152 3.67 22.34 -2.99
C ASP A 152 5.05 22.62 -2.40
N ASP A 153 5.15 23.35 -1.29
CA ASP A 153 6.44 23.74 -0.73
C ASP A 153 7.23 22.54 -0.19
N ALA A 154 6.56 21.54 0.41
CA ALA A 154 7.21 20.31 0.84
C ALA A 154 7.80 19.55 -0.36
N GLY A 155 7.00 19.36 -1.42
CA GLY A 155 7.46 18.69 -2.64
C GLY A 155 8.55 19.45 -3.38
N ARG A 156 8.54 20.80 -3.34
CA ARG A 156 9.63 21.61 -3.95
C ARG A 156 10.93 21.42 -3.20
N ARG A 157 10.94 21.56 -1.87
CA ARG A 157 12.14 21.38 -1.04
C ARG A 157 12.76 19.99 -1.27
N PHE A 158 11.93 18.97 -1.31
CA PHE A 158 12.37 17.59 -1.56
C PHE A 158 12.96 17.44 -2.97
N LEU A 159 12.28 17.97 -3.99
CA LEU A 159 12.74 17.92 -5.39
C LEU A 159 14.03 18.73 -5.60
N ASP A 160 14.21 19.83 -4.90
CA ASP A 160 15.44 20.65 -4.98
C ASP A 160 16.64 19.86 -4.45
N ALA A 161 16.54 19.18 -3.30
CA ALA A 161 17.59 18.31 -2.78
C ALA A 161 17.95 17.17 -3.78
N MET A 162 16.94 16.52 -4.36
CA MET A 162 17.16 15.52 -5.42
C MET A 162 17.85 16.13 -6.67
N THR A 163 17.48 17.37 -7.01
CA THR A 163 18.05 18.08 -8.19
C THR A 163 19.52 18.43 -7.98
N GLU A 164 19.92 18.81 -6.78
CA GLU A 164 21.32 19.05 -6.41
C GLU A 164 22.14 17.78 -6.63
N LYS A 165 21.69 16.64 -6.13
CA LYS A 165 22.38 15.35 -6.31
C LYS A 165 22.43 14.88 -7.76
N ALA A 166 21.39 15.13 -8.53
CA ALA A 166 21.40 14.83 -9.97
C ALA A 166 22.42 15.71 -10.73
N LYS A 167 22.63 16.98 -10.34
CA LYS A 167 23.68 17.85 -10.90
C LYS A 167 25.10 17.38 -10.54
N GLU A 168 25.28 16.78 -9.36
CA GLU A 168 26.54 16.16 -8.95
C GLU A 168 26.85 14.87 -9.73
N GLY A 169 25.93 14.40 -10.59
CA GLY A 169 26.10 13.21 -11.42
C GLY A 169 25.62 11.91 -10.76
N LEU A 170 25.01 11.97 -9.58
CA LEU A 170 24.43 10.79 -8.92
C LEU A 170 23.25 10.24 -9.71
N LYS A 171 22.98 8.97 -9.54
CA LYS A 171 21.81 8.32 -10.13
C LYS A 171 20.59 8.57 -9.26
N VAL A 172 19.79 9.58 -9.64
CA VAL A 172 18.60 10.00 -8.90
C VAL A 172 17.34 9.67 -9.69
N ILE A 173 16.46 8.84 -9.11
CA ILE A 173 15.24 8.34 -9.76
C ILE A 173 14.02 8.68 -8.92
N LEU A 174 13.00 9.27 -9.58
CA LEU A 174 11.67 9.52 -9.01
C LEU A 174 10.62 8.67 -9.73
N VAL A 175 9.95 7.82 -8.97
CA VAL A 175 8.74 7.08 -9.37
C VAL A 175 7.56 7.61 -8.58
N PHE A 176 6.43 7.89 -9.23
CA PHE A 176 5.20 8.30 -8.55
C PHE A 176 3.97 7.76 -9.27
N ASP A 177 2.87 7.57 -8.54
CA ASP A 177 1.58 7.20 -9.14
C ASP A 177 1.01 8.39 -9.92
N ASP A 178 0.80 8.22 -11.23
CA ASP A 178 0.38 9.33 -12.11
C ASP A 178 -1.02 9.86 -11.75
N SER A 179 -1.92 8.96 -11.38
CA SER A 179 -3.30 9.32 -11.03
C SER A 179 -3.40 10.07 -9.69
N GLY A 180 -2.50 9.77 -8.76
CA GLY A 180 -2.40 10.48 -7.48
C GLY A 180 -1.82 11.90 -7.63
N ASN A 181 -1.15 12.19 -8.75
CA ASN A 181 -0.33 13.39 -8.93
C ASN A 181 -0.69 14.25 -10.16
N PRO A 182 -1.95 14.66 -10.35
CA PRO A 182 -2.38 15.39 -11.55
C PRO A 182 -1.68 16.75 -11.74
N LYS A 183 -1.14 17.32 -10.65
CA LYS A 183 -0.41 18.61 -10.65
C LYS A 183 1.10 18.45 -10.78
N THR A 184 1.64 17.24 -10.69
CA THR A 184 3.08 16.96 -10.84
C THR A 184 3.45 16.86 -12.31
N THR A 185 3.43 18.02 -12.95
CA THR A 185 3.61 18.19 -14.39
C THR A 185 5.08 18.25 -14.80
N TYR A 186 5.35 18.12 -16.10
CA TYR A 186 6.70 18.33 -16.66
C TYR A 186 7.30 19.68 -16.26
N SER A 187 6.52 20.74 -16.21
CA SER A 187 7.00 22.08 -15.83
C SER A 187 7.57 22.09 -14.40
N PHE A 188 6.93 21.38 -13.47
CA PHE A 188 7.41 21.21 -12.10
C PHE A 188 8.72 20.40 -12.04
N LEU A 189 8.82 19.33 -12.81
CA LEU A 189 9.95 18.40 -12.82
C LEU A 189 11.09 18.84 -13.73
N ARG A 190 10.93 19.92 -14.52
CA ARG A 190 11.84 20.31 -15.60
C ARG A 190 13.27 20.54 -15.13
N LYS A 191 13.48 21.18 -13.99
CA LYS A 191 14.82 21.46 -13.44
C LYS A 191 15.53 20.14 -13.09
N PHE A 192 14.83 19.23 -12.42
CA PHE A 192 15.33 17.92 -12.05
C PHE A 192 15.71 17.06 -13.27
N ILE A 193 14.83 17.01 -14.28
CA ILE A 193 15.12 16.27 -15.53
C ILE A 193 16.32 16.85 -16.27
N LYS A 194 16.45 18.19 -16.34
CA LYS A 194 17.60 18.85 -16.96
C LYS A 194 18.92 18.61 -16.22
N ALA A 195 18.86 18.41 -14.91
CA ALA A 195 19.99 18.05 -14.06
C ALA A 195 20.46 16.59 -14.22
N GLY A 196 19.75 15.76 -15.00
CA GLY A 196 20.07 14.34 -15.17
C GLY A 196 19.14 13.39 -14.40
N GLY A 197 18.22 13.93 -13.61
CA GLY A 197 17.25 13.12 -12.84
C GLY A 197 16.30 12.32 -13.73
N ILE A 198 16.00 11.10 -13.34
CA ILE A 198 15.13 10.15 -14.04
C ILE A 198 13.73 10.17 -13.43
N VAL A 199 12.70 10.35 -14.25
CA VAL A 199 11.31 10.36 -13.80
C VAL A 199 10.51 9.25 -14.47
N ARG A 200 9.75 8.49 -13.69
CA ARG A 200 8.88 7.40 -14.15
C ARG A 200 7.51 7.49 -13.50
N PRO A 201 6.47 8.01 -14.20
CA PRO A 201 5.09 7.88 -13.75
C PRO A 201 4.66 6.41 -13.77
N PHE A 202 4.06 5.94 -12.69
CA PHE A 202 3.46 4.62 -12.60
C PHE A 202 2.00 4.72 -13.05
N PHE A 203 1.54 3.83 -13.94
CA PHE A 203 0.21 3.85 -14.55
C PHE A 203 -0.18 5.20 -15.19
N PRO A 204 0.51 5.63 -16.26
CA PRO A 204 0.20 6.89 -16.94
C PRO A 204 -1.28 7.03 -17.32
N SER A 205 -1.88 8.15 -16.92
CA SER A 205 -3.33 8.38 -16.99
C SER A 205 -3.86 8.84 -18.34
N HIS A 206 -3.02 9.03 -19.35
CA HIS A 206 -3.36 9.67 -20.63
C HIS A 206 -4.46 8.98 -21.48
N PHE A 207 -4.90 7.78 -21.08
CA PHE A 207 -6.02 7.06 -21.69
C PHE A 207 -6.90 6.38 -20.62
N THR A 208 -7.35 7.15 -19.64
CA THR A 208 -8.10 6.63 -18.46
C THR A 208 -9.39 5.90 -18.82
N LEU A 209 -10.06 6.25 -19.92
CA LEU A 209 -11.33 5.61 -20.32
C LEU A 209 -11.15 4.23 -20.97
N ILE A 210 -9.94 3.91 -21.48
CA ILE A 210 -9.65 2.63 -22.15
C ILE A 210 -8.66 1.78 -21.34
N ASN A 211 -8.06 2.34 -20.30
CA ASN A 211 -7.03 1.67 -19.53
C ASN A 211 -7.63 0.89 -18.36
N HIS A 212 -7.66 -0.44 -18.46
CA HIS A 212 -8.12 -1.36 -17.40
C HIS A 212 -7.31 -1.27 -16.10
N ASN A 213 -6.21 -0.50 -16.08
CA ASN A 213 -5.39 -0.24 -14.89
C ASN A 213 -5.94 0.89 -14.00
N PHE A 214 -7.05 1.49 -14.38
CA PHE A 214 -7.68 2.61 -13.66
C PHE A 214 -7.94 2.33 -12.18
N ALA A 215 -8.23 1.08 -11.80
CA ALA A 215 -8.50 0.69 -10.42
C ALA A 215 -7.21 0.48 -9.57
N TYR A 216 -6.06 0.25 -10.20
CA TYR A 216 -4.81 -0.05 -9.51
C TYR A 216 -4.02 1.21 -9.20
N ARG A 217 -3.38 1.22 -8.01
CA ARG A 217 -2.52 2.31 -7.57
C ARG A 217 -1.20 1.75 -7.04
N ASN A 218 -0.12 2.47 -7.30
CA ASN A 218 1.09 2.22 -6.53
C ASN A 218 1.05 3.07 -5.27
N HIS A 219 0.64 2.44 -4.17
CA HIS A 219 0.48 3.10 -2.89
C HIS A 219 1.73 2.99 -2.00
N ARG A 220 2.82 2.42 -2.51
CA ARG A 220 4.10 2.32 -1.81
C ARG A 220 4.74 3.69 -1.62
N LYS A 221 5.48 3.83 -0.52
CA LYS A 221 6.33 4.96 -0.20
C LYS A 221 7.66 4.37 0.22
N ILE A 222 8.64 4.52 -0.67
CA ILE A 222 9.98 3.95 -0.50
C ILE A 222 11.00 5.01 -0.89
N VAL A 223 11.97 5.28 0.00
CA VAL A 223 13.19 6.01 -0.35
C VAL A 223 14.36 5.10 -0.04
N VAL A 224 15.31 4.99 -0.96
CA VAL A 224 16.56 4.25 -0.76
C VAL A 224 17.72 5.15 -1.20
N ILE A 225 18.68 5.31 -0.30
CA ILE A 225 19.85 6.17 -0.49
C ILE A 225 21.08 5.28 -0.33
N ASP A 226 21.91 5.22 -1.39
CA ASP A 226 23.17 4.48 -1.46
C ASP A 226 23.08 3.00 -1.04
N ASN A 227 21.89 2.39 -1.10
CA ASN A 227 21.62 1.07 -0.53
C ASN A 227 22.00 0.91 0.96
N LYS A 228 22.07 2.02 1.69
CA LYS A 228 22.48 2.09 3.11
C LYS A 228 21.35 2.55 4.01
N ILE A 229 20.56 3.51 3.52
CA ILE A 229 19.45 4.11 4.24
C ILE A 229 18.17 3.85 3.45
N GLY A 230 17.15 3.34 4.13
CA GLY A 230 15.83 3.08 3.56
C GLY A 230 14.73 3.76 4.38
N TYR A 231 13.67 4.20 3.70
CA TYR A 231 12.47 4.73 4.33
C TYR A 231 11.25 3.99 3.82
N VAL A 232 10.32 3.64 4.71
CA VAL A 232 9.03 3.00 4.39
C VAL A 232 7.98 3.37 5.43
N GLY A 233 6.75 3.64 5.02
CA GLY A 233 5.65 3.96 5.95
C GLY A 233 4.48 4.68 5.30
N GLY A 234 3.65 5.33 6.11
CA GLY A 234 2.38 5.93 5.65
C GLY A 234 2.51 7.32 5.05
N MET A 235 3.54 8.11 5.43
CA MET A 235 3.69 9.51 5.04
C MET A 235 4.00 9.68 3.56
N ASN A 236 3.29 10.58 2.87
CA ASN A 236 3.60 11.01 1.51
C ASN A 236 4.27 12.39 1.51
N ILE A 237 4.68 12.91 0.34
CA ILE A 237 5.25 14.22 0.19
C ILE A 237 4.17 15.25 -0.13
N GLY A 238 3.92 16.16 0.81
CA GLY A 238 2.93 17.23 0.71
C GLY A 238 2.68 17.95 2.04
N VAL A 239 2.30 19.21 1.98
CA VAL A 239 2.07 20.07 3.17
C VAL A 239 0.91 19.58 4.06
N ASP A 240 0.00 18.77 3.55
CA ASP A 240 -1.09 18.18 4.35
C ASP A 240 -0.52 17.30 5.46
N TYR A 241 0.52 16.51 5.14
CA TYR A 241 1.20 15.62 6.09
C TYR A 241 1.92 16.39 7.20
N LEU A 242 2.27 17.65 6.95
CA LEU A 242 2.84 18.59 7.92
C LEU A 242 1.76 19.27 8.81
N SER A 243 0.55 18.74 8.86
CA SER A 243 -0.58 19.33 9.59
C SER A 243 -0.87 20.79 9.20
N GLN A 244 -0.55 21.19 7.97
CA GLN A 244 -0.79 22.57 7.48
C GLN A 244 -2.14 22.72 6.78
N ASP A 245 -2.91 21.65 6.61
CA ASP A 245 -4.31 21.74 6.17
C ASP A 245 -5.17 22.36 7.29
N LYS A 246 -5.98 23.36 6.94
CA LYS A 246 -6.82 24.07 7.92
C LYS A 246 -8.01 23.25 8.43
N LYS A 247 -8.42 22.22 7.67
CA LYS A 247 -9.63 21.43 7.95
C LYS A 247 -9.33 20.12 8.67
N ILE A 248 -8.13 19.56 8.47
CA ILE A 248 -7.74 18.22 8.95
C ILE A 248 -6.49 18.37 9.83
N LYS A 249 -6.71 18.63 11.12
CA LYS A 249 -5.65 18.79 12.13
C LYS A 249 -6.04 18.10 13.43
N PRO A 250 -5.07 17.48 14.11
CA PRO A 250 -3.72 17.16 13.65
C PRO A 250 -3.71 16.01 12.63
N TRP A 251 -2.70 15.98 11.75
CA TRP A 251 -2.40 14.84 10.88
C TRP A 251 -1.34 13.98 11.55
N ARG A 252 -1.66 12.74 11.86
CA ARG A 252 -0.79 11.77 12.53
C ARG A 252 -0.52 10.59 11.60
N ASP A 253 0.74 10.28 11.34
CA ASP A 253 1.13 9.12 10.51
C ASP A 253 2.38 8.46 11.09
N THR A 254 2.73 7.25 10.62
CA THR A 254 3.91 6.52 11.05
C THR A 254 4.81 6.22 9.86
N HIS A 255 6.12 6.45 10.01
CA HIS A 255 7.13 6.16 9.01
C HIS A 255 8.38 5.58 9.65
N LEU A 256 9.08 4.72 8.93
CA LEU A 256 10.25 4.01 9.42
C LEU A 256 11.47 4.41 8.58
N ARG A 257 12.58 4.79 9.22
CA ARG A 257 13.91 4.87 8.65
C ARG A 257 14.67 3.62 9.06
N ILE A 258 15.35 2.99 8.13
CA ILE A 258 16.11 1.76 8.33
C ILE A 258 17.55 1.99 7.86
N VAL A 259 18.51 1.56 8.65
CA VAL A 259 19.92 1.44 8.26
C VAL A 259 20.32 -0.01 8.49
N GLY A 260 20.70 -0.73 7.45
CA GLY A 260 21.06 -2.14 7.59
C GLY A 260 20.64 -3.02 6.40
N GLU A 261 20.61 -4.32 6.67
CA GLU A 261 20.41 -5.35 5.63
C GLU A 261 19.06 -5.24 4.90
N ALA A 262 18.00 -4.83 5.62
CA ALA A 262 16.65 -4.72 5.06
C ALA A 262 16.52 -3.64 3.97
N VAL A 263 17.46 -2.68 3.92
CA VAL A 263 17.48 -1.63 2.88
C VAL A 263 17.64 -2.23 1.49
N SER A 264 18.43 -3.29 1.36
CA SER A 264 18.60 -4.02 0.09
C SER A 264 17.29 -4.60 -0.41
N LEU A 265 16.41 -5.07 0.48
CA LEU A 265 15.08 -5.58 0.12
C LEU A 265 14.14 -4.47 -0.33
N LEU A 266 14.21 -3.29 0.30
CA LEU A 266 13.49 -2.09 -0.16
C LEU A 266 13.99 -1.65 -1.55
N GLN A 267 15.30 -1.67 -1.78
CA GLN A 267 15.90 -1.37 -3.09
C GLN A 267 15.41 -2.33 -4.17
N VAL A 268 15.40 -3.63 -3.88
CA VAL A 268 14.83 -4.65 -4.76
C VAL A 268 13.39 -4.32 -5.11
N ARG A 269 12.56 -3.98 -4.12
CA ARG A 269 11.17 -3.65 -4.36
C ARG A 269 11.02 -2.39 -5.20
N PHE A 270 11.82 -1.35 -4.95
CA PHE A 270 11.87 -0.16 -5.78
C PHE A 270 12.20 -0.48 -7.23
N LEU A 271 13.23 -1.28 -7.46
CA LEU A 271 13.68 -1.64 -8.80
C LEU A 271 12.65 -2.46 -9.58
N GLN A 272 11.93 -3.38 -8.90
CA GLN A 272 10.81 -4.09 -9.49
C GLN A 272 9.72 -3.11 -9.95
N ASP A 273 9.33 -2.14 -9.12
CA ASP A 273 8.32 -1.13 -9.46
C ASP A 273 8.81 -0.19 -10.58
N PHE A 274 10.08 0.19 -10.55
CA PHE A 274 10.70 0.94 -11.63
C PHE A 274 10.62 0.19 -12.97
N SER A 275 10.79 -1.14 -12.97
CA SER A 275 10.65 -1.96 -14.17
C SER A 275 9.24 -2.00 -14.74
N TYR A 276 8.22 -1.80 -13.91
CA TYR A 276 6.81 -1.72 -14.31
C TYR A 276 6.41 -0.35 -14.83
N SER A 277 7.11 0.71 -14.42
CA SER A 277 6.80 2.07 -14.82
C SER A 277 7.09 2.28 -16.31
N ASP A 278 6.16 2.88 -17.03
CA ASP A 278 6.27 3.04 -18.48
C ASP A 278 7.27 4.15 -18.87
N HIS A 279 7.85 4.01 -20.07
CA HIS A 279 8.68 5.05 -20.70
C HIS A 279 7.76 6.16 -21.22
N ASN A 280 7.35 7.05 -20.34
CA ASN A 280 6.43 8.10 -20.73
C ASN A 280 7.14 9.27 -21.46
N LYS A 281 6.34 10.04 -22.24
CA LYS A 281 6.73 11.25 -22.99
C LYS A 281 7.44 12.32 -22.15
N ILE A 282 7.35 12.25 -20.81
CA ILE A 282 7.97 13.20 -19.88
C ILE A 282 9.50 13.17 -19.96
N SER A 283 10.11 12.04 -20.30
CA SER A 283 11.57 11.91 -20.33
C SER A 283 12.09 11.29 -21.63
N LYS A 284 11.85 11.93 -22.78
CA LYS A 284 12.44 11.46 -24.05
C LYS A 284 13.98 11.51 -24.09
N LYS A 285 14.63 12.29 -23.21
CA LYS A 285 16.10 12.48 -23.19
C LYS A 285 16.84 11.50 -22.28
N ASN A 286 16.26 11.04 -21.15
CA ASN A 286 16.91 10.13 -20.20
C ASN A 286 16.27 8.74 -20.27
N LYS A 287 16.54 8.03 -21.38
CA LYS A 287 16.05 6.66 -21.61
C LYS A 287 17.05 5.64 -21.07
N MET A 288 17.29 5.61 -19.78
CA MET A 288 18.00 4.49 -19.18
C MET A 288 17.05 3.30 -19.08
N SER A 289 17.39 2.18 -19.66
CA SER A 289 16.57 0.96 -19.56
C SER A 289 16.65 0.38 -18.15
N SER A 290 15.62 -0.38 -17.74
CA SER A 290 15.66 -1.06 -16.44
C SER A 290 16.89 -1.96 -16.32
N SER A 291 17.31 -2.65 -17.41
CA SER A 291 18.50 -3.49 -17.42
C SER A 291 19.82 -2.72 -17.18
N GLU A 292 19.94 -1.50 -17.68
CA GLU A 292 21.11 -0.66 -17.41
C GLU A 292 21.16 -0.19 -15.96
N ILE A 293 20.00 0.12 -15.35
CA ILE A 293 19.93 0.48 -13.95
C ILE A 293 20.24 -0.73 -13.08
N PHE A 294 19.67 -1.88 -13.37
CA PHE A 294 19.94 -3.12 -12.63
C PHE A 294 21.42 -3.49 -12.62
N LYS A 295 22.13 -3.32 -13.75
CA LYS A 295 23.58 -3.58 -13.84
C LYS A 295 24.45 -2.56 -13.12
N ALA A 296 23.95 -1.33 -12.98
CA ALA A 296 24.73 -0.22 -12.43
C ALA A 296 24.51 0.00 -10.92
N VAL A 297 23.65 -0.78 -10.27
CA VAL A 297 23.31 -0.64 -8.86
C VAL A 297 24.00 -1.75 -8.06
N LYS A 298 24.66 -1.38 -6.99
CA LYS A 298 25.17 -2.35 -6.01
C LYS A 298 24.01 -2.86 -5.19
N TYR A 299 23.77 -4.19 -5.19
CA TYR A 299 22.65 -4.80 -4.46
C TYR A 299 22.98 -5.06 -3.00
N PHE A 300 24.27 -5.27 -2.66
CA PHE A 300 24.72 -5.53 -1.30
C PHE A 300 26.00 -4.80 -1.00
N GLU A 301 26.06 -4.08 0.10
CA GLU A 301 27.33 -3.71 0.72
C GLU A 301 27.87 -4.92 1.47
N LYS A 302 29.09 -5.37 1.09
CA LYS A 302 29.76 -6.52 1.78
C LYS A 302 30.00 -6.27 3.27
N ASN A 303 29.92 -5.04 3.76
CA ASN A 303 30.35 -4.60 5.06
C ASN A 303 29.22 -4.06 5.96
N ILE A 304 27.95 -4.45 5.74
CA ILE A 304 26.85 -4.01 6.62
C ILE A 304 27.05 -4.50 8.05
N LYS A 305 27.64 -5.71 8.22
CA LYS A 305 27.97 -6.27 9.56
C LYS A 305 28.97 -5.42 10.36
N GLU A 306 29.83 -4.66 9.69
CA GLU A 306 30.82 -3.82 10.39
C GLU A 306 30.21 -2.52 10.94
N LYS A 307 28.96 -2.20 10.60
CA LYS A 307 28.34 -0.89 10.93
C LYS A 307 27.23 -0.96 11.97
N THR A 308 26.60 -2.11 12.19
CA THR A 308 25.60 -2.25 13.25
C THR A 308 25.63 -3.67 13.83
N GLU A 309 25.86 -3.76 15.13
CA GLU A 309 25.74 -4.99 15.92
C GLU A 309 24.32 -5.17 16.47
N HIS A 310 23.42 -4.21 16.22
CA HIS A 310 22.08 -4.23 16.74
C HIS A 310 21.22 -5.28 16.02
N VAL A 311 20.81 -6.29 16.78
CA VAL A 311 19.92 -7.36 16.29
C VAL A 311 18.49 -6.87 16.30
N ASN A 312 18.02 -6.44 15.16
CA ASN A 312 16.62 -6.12 14.91
C ASN A 312 16.17 -6.82 13.60
N PRO A 313 15.63 -8.02 13.71
CA PRO A 313 15.20 -8.75 12.51
C PRO A 313 14.04 -8.03 11.83
N ILE A 314 14.20 -7.79 10.51
CA ILE A 314 13.18 -7.13 9.68
C ILE A 314 12.89 -7.95 8.44
N GLN A 315 11.62 -8.13 8.14
CA GLN A 315 11.16 -8.70 6.88
C GLN A 315 10.35 -7.69 6.08
N ILE A 316 10.77 -7.40 4.86
CA ILE A 316 10.02 -6.52 3.96
C ILE A 316 9.01 -7.37 3.18
N VAL A 317 7.73 -7.12 3.44
CA VAL A 317 6.62 -7.80 2.78
C VAL A 317 5.94 -6.84 1.81
N SER A 318 5.66 -7.30 0.62
CA SER A 318 4.94 -6.50 -0.37
C SER A 318 3.82 -7.30 -1.01
N SER A 319 2.70 -6.66 -1.23
CA SER A 319 1.57 -7.20 -1.98
C SER A 319 1.19 -6.28 -3.13
N GLY A 320 0.44 -6.83 -4.06
CA GLY A 320 -0.07 -6.07 -5.20
C GLY A 320 -0.81 -6.96 -6.18
N PRO A 321 -1.46 -6.35 -7.18
CA PRO A 321 -2.19 -7.10 -8.21
C PRO A 321 -1.27 -7.95 -9.11
N ASP A 322 0.05 -7.86 -8.93
CA ASP A 322 1.07 -8.71 -9.54
C ASP A 322 1.27 -10.05 -8.82
N SER A 323 0.62 -10.24 -7.66
CA SER A 323 0.60 -11.48 -6.89
C SER A 323 -0.84 -11.95 -6.64
N ASP A 324 -1.02 -13.29 -6.55
CA ASP A 324 -2.29 -13.92 -6.18
C ASP A 324 -2.41 -14.19 -4.68
N LYS A 325 -1.35 -13.87 -3.91
CA LYS A 325 -1.23 -14.37 -2.55
C LYS A 325 -1.74 -13.40 -1.49
N GLU A 326 -1.95 -12.11 -1.81
CA GLU A 326 -2.32 -11.08 -0.83
C GLU A 326 -1.40 -11.11 0.41
N GLU A 327 -0.07 -11.07 0.20
CA GLU A 327 0.96 -11.40 1.18
C GLU A 327 0.84 -10.60 2.47
N ILE A 328 0.60 -9.28 2.38
CA ILE A 328 0.44 -8.42 3.57
C ILE A 328 -0.79 -8.84 4.38
N LYS A 329 -1.93 -9.07 3.73
CA LYS A 329 -3.14 -9.56 4.40
C LYS A 329 -2.89 -10.89 5.11
N ARG A 330 -2.24 -11.85 4.43
CA ARG A 330 -1.90 -13.15 5.03
C ARG A 330 -0.99 -12.99 6.23
N SER A 331 -0.03 -12.07 6.16
CA SER A 331 0.83 -11.74 7.30
C SER A 331 0.00 -11.23 8.47
N TYR A 332 -0.90 -10.29 8.24
CA TYR A 332 -1.79 -9.78 9.29
C TYR A 332 -2.71 -10.84 9.87
N LEU A 333 -3.29 -11.70 9.03
CA LEU A 333 -4.10 -12.83 9.51
C LEU A 333 -3.28 -13.80 10.37
N LYS A 334 -2.02 -14.09 9.97
CA LYS A 334 -1.11 -14.92 10.78
C LYS A 334 -0.73 -14.21 12.07
N MET A 335 -0.40 -12.91 12.05
CA MET A 335 -0.10 -12.12 13.24
C MET A 335 -1.27 -12.15 14.24
N ILE A 336 -2.51 -11.91 13.78
CA ILE A 336 -3.71 -11.98 14.60
C ILE A 336 -3.90 -13.39 15.19
N GLY A 337 -3.66 -14.43 14.38
CA GLY A 337 -3.81 -15.83 14.78
C GLY A 337 -2.79 -16.35 15.79
N ILE A 338 -1.64 -15.68 15.93
CA ILE A 338 -0.59 -16.02 16.91
C ILE A 338 -0.53 -15.06 18.10
N ALA A 339 -1.43 -14.08 18.16
CA ALA A 339 -1.53 -13.16 19.28
C ALA A 339 -2.16 -13.86 20.50
N HIS A 340 -1.53 -13.73 21.68
CA HIS A 340 -1.97 -14.34 22.91
C HIS A 340 -2.56 -13.33 23.90
N HIS A 341 -2.13 -12.08 23.86
CA HIS A 341 -2.49 -11.07 24.87
C HIS A 341 -3.12 -9.82 24.29
N THR A 342 -2.44 -9.15 23.36
CA THR A 342 -2.87 -7.81 22.92
C THR A 342 -2.60 -7.59 21.46
N ILE A 343 -3.56 -6.94 20.77
CA ILE A 343 -3.42 -6.47 19.39
C ILE A 343 -3.69 -4.97 19.35
N TYR A 344 -2.78 -4.20 18.73
CA TYR A 344 -2.98 -2.80 18.39
C TYR A 344 -3.07 -2.64 16.88
N LEU A 345 -4.09 -1.92 16.43
CA LEU A 345 -4.39 -1.66 15.02
C LEU A 345 -4.56 -0.16 14.83
N GLU A 346 -3.81 0.44 13.91
CA GLU A 346 -4.01 1.83 13.49
C GLU A 346 -4.20 1.88 11.98
N THR A 347 -5.26 2.52 11.53
CA THR A 347 -5.54 2.66 10.10
C THR A 347 -6.44 3.87 9.82
N PRO A 348 -6.20 4.63 8.73
CA PRO A 348 -7.12 5.70 8.33
C PRO A 348 -8.45 5.16 7.85
N TYR A 349 -8.46 3.94 7.26
CA TYR A 349 -9.64 3.33 6.68
C TYR A 349 -9.74 1.88 7.16
N PHE A 350 -10.84 1.57 7.84
CA PHE A 350 -11.14 0.22 8.31
C PHE A 350 -12.31 -0.35 7.51
N ILE A 351 -11.99 -0.95 6.36
CA ILE A 351 -12.96 -1.54 5.42
C ILE A 351 -12.48 -2.95 5.03
N PRO A 352 -12.24 -3.82 6.01
CA PRO A 352 -11.66 -5.14 5.76
C PRO A 352 -12.68 -6.12 5.15
N ASP A 353 -12.17 -7.20 4.59
CA ASP A 353 -13.00 -8.30 4.16
C ASP A 353 -13.47 -9.19 5.34
N LYS A 354 -14.31 -10.17 5.01
CA LYS A 354 -14.88 -11.06 6.02
C LYS A 354 -13.80 -11.86 6.76
N SER A 355 -12.75 -12.32 6.08
CA SER A 355 -11.69 -13.14 6.68
C SER A 355 -10.94 -12.38 7.78
N PHE A 356 -10.68 -11.09 7.55
CA PHE A 356 -10.01 -10.24 8.53
C PHE A 356 -10.90 -9.97 9.76
N ILE A 357 -12.19 -9.66 9.54
CA ILE A 357 -13.15 -9.49 10.64
C ILE A 357 -13.28 -10.78 11.47
N ASP A 358 -13.43 -11.94 10.82
CA ASP A 358 -13.58 -13.21 11.50
C ASP A 358 -12.31 -13.54 12.34
N ALA A 359 -11.11 -13.23 11.83
CA ALA A 359 -9.87 -13.42 12.59
C ALA A 359 -9.83 -12.56 13.87
N LEU A 360 -10.23 -11.27 13.79
CA LEU A 360 -10.33 -10.41 14.97
C LEU A 360 -11.35 -10.92 15.99
N LEU A 361 -12.52 -11.38 15.53
CA LEU A 361 -13.57 -11.92 16.40
C LEU A 361 -13.12 -13.21 17.09
N ILE A 362 -12.41 -14.10 16.38
CA ILE A 362 -11.85 -15.33 16.94
C ILE A 362 -10.79 -14.98 18.00
N ALA A 363 -9.84 -14.11 17.70
CA ALA A 363 -8.82 -13.68 18.66
C ALA A 363 -9.45 -13.05 19.91
N LYS A 364 -10.46 -12.17 19.75
CA LYS A 364 -11.19 -11.58 20.88
C LYS A 364 -11.93 -12.64 21.72
N SER A 365 -12.60 -13.59 21.09
CA SER A 365 -13.28 -14.69 21.78
C SER A 365 -12.28 -15.63 22.50
N SER A 366 -11.04 -15.68 22.06
CA SER A 366 -9.95 -16.42 22.70
C SER A 366 -9.28 -15.64 23.85
N GLY A 367 -9.78 -14.45 24.20
CA GLY A 367 -9.29 -13.66 25.34
C GLY A 367 -8.28 -12.55 24.98
N VAL A 368 -7.95 -12.38 23.70
CA VAL A 368 -7.01 -11.32 23.27
C VAL A 368 -7.66 -9.94 23.43
N ASP A 369 -6.93 -8.98 24.00
CA ASP A 369 -7.37 -7.59 24.05
C ASP A 369 -7.02 -6.89 22.74
N ILE A 370 -8.04 -6.33 22.05
CA ILE A 370 -7.89 -5.74 20.71
C ILE A 370 -8.25 -4.27 20.76
N ASN A 371 -7.33 -3.43 20.30
CA ASN A 371 -7.40 -1.98 20.34
C ASN A 371 -7.26 -1.43 18.91
N LEU A 372 -8.35 -0.88 18.35
CA LEU A 372 -8.40 -0.28 17.03
C LEU A 372 -8.46 1.24 17.15
N VAL A 373 -7.50 1.94 16.57
CA VAL A 373 -7.48 3.40 16.46
C VAL A 373 -7.79 3.83 15.03
N ILE A 374 -8.79 4.68 14.86
CA ILE A 374 -9.23 5.24 13.58
C ILE A 374 -9.37 6.76 13.68
N PRO A 375 -9.46 7.51 12.56
CA PRO A 375 -9.67 8.95 12.60
C PRO A 375 -11.00 9.35 13.25
N GLY A 376 -10.97 10.33 14.14
CA GLY A 376 -12.18 11.03 14.61
C GLY A 376 -12.62 12.12 13.65
N VAL A 377 -11.69 12.68 12.84
CA VAL A 377 -11.98 13.68 11.79
C VAL A 377 -11.73 13.05 10.42
N PRO A 378 -12.75 12.95 9.56
CA PRO A 378 -12.59 12.31 8.25
C PRO A 378 -11.94 13.23 7.22
N ASP A 379 -11.11 12.67 6.33
CA ASP A 379 -10.67 13.29 5.07
C ASP A 379 -11.77 13.20 3.99
N LYS A 380 -12.47 12.07 3.95
CA LYS A 380 -13.57 11.77 3.01
C LYS A 380 -14.78 11.24 3.76
N LYS A 381 -15.89 11.99 3.72
CA LYS A 381 -17.13 11.62 4.41
C LYS A 381 -17.66 10.24 3.99
N THR A 382 -17.55 9.89 2.70
CA THR A 382 -18.00 8.59 2.20
C THR A 382 -17.25 7.43 2.84
N VAL A 383 -15.92 7.48 2.86
CA VAL A 383 -15.06 6.44 3.46
C VAL A 383 -15.27 6.33 4.96
N TYR A 384 -15.50 7.47 5.63
CA TYR A 384 -15.83 7.52 7.05
C TYR A 384 -17.12 6.74 7.36
N HIS A 385 -18.21 7.00 6.63
CA HIS A 385 -19.46 6.26 6.84
C HIS A 385 -19.31 4.76 6.55
N VAL A 386 -18.53 4.39 5.53
CA VAL A 386 -18.25 2.98 5.27
C VAL A 386 -17.47 2.35 6.43
N THR A 387 -16.40 3.00 6.92
CA THR A 387 -15.64 2.52 8.10
C THR A 387 -16.58 2.30 9.30
N TYR A 388 -17.42 3.28 9.61
CA TYR A 388 -18.37 3.19 10.72
C TYR A 388 -19.35 2.00 10.59
N SER A 389 -19.74 1.63 9.38
CA SER A 389 -20.62 0.49 9.13
C SER A 389 -20.03 -0.87 9.54
N TYR A 390 -18.72 -0.95 9.73
CA TYR A 390 -18.03 -2.17 10.19
C TYR A 390 -17.89 -2.25 11.71
N LEU A 391 -17.99 -1.10 12.43
CA LEU A 391 -17.69 -1.04 13.86
C LEU A 391 -18.70 -1.76 14.73
N GLU A 392 -19.97 -1.92 14.30
CA GLU A 392 -21.01 -2.54 15.09
C GLU A 392 -20.64 -3.93 15.61
N LYS A 393 -20.10 -4.76 14.71
CA LYS A 393 -19.70 -6.13 15.06
C LYS A 393 -18.55 -6.16 16.04
N LEU A 394 -17.59 -5.26 15.88
CA LEU A 394 -16.42 -5.14 16.74
C LEU A 394 -16.81 -4.70 18.15
N LEU A 395 -17.60 -3.63 18.25
CA LEU A 395 -18.09 -3.11 19.53
C LEU A 395 -18.96 -4.11 20.28
N LYS A 396 -19.85 -4.85 19.58
CA LYS A 396 -20.63 -5.92 20.18
C LYS A 396 -19.78 -7.08 20.71
N ALA A 397 -18.67 -7.36 20.06
CA ALA A 397 -17.72 -8.38 20.50
C ALA A 397 -16.81 -7.92 21.64
N GLY A 398 -16.88 -6.63 22.05
CA GLY A 398 -16.04 -6.07 23.09
C GLY A 398 -14.63 -5.69 22.61
N ILE A 399 -14.43 -5.51 21.32
CA ILE A 399 -13.19 -4.92 20.75
C ILE A 399 -13.20 -3.42 21.05
N ASN A 400 -12.07 -2.89 21.57
CA ASN A 400 -11.94 -1.49 21.86
C ASN A 400 -11.73 -0.69 20.57
N VAL A 401 -12.53 0.34 20.36
CA VAL A 401 -12.41 1.27 19.24
C VAL A 401 -12.14 2.67 19.77
N TYR A 402 -11.11 3.32 19.25
CA TYR A 402 -10.67 4.65 19.66
C TYR A 402 -10.71 5.61 18.48
N LEU A 403 -11.28 6.79 18.71
CA LEU A 403 -11.38 7.88 17.75
C LEU A 403 -10.27 8.88 18.03
N TYR A 404 -9.24 8.95 17.21
CA TYR A 404 -8.15 9.89 17.33
C TYR A 404 -8.66 11.33 17.10
N PRO A 405 -8.27 12.35 17.88
CA PRO A 405 -8.84 13.71 17.80
C PRO A 405 -8.36 14.52 16.58
N GLY A 406 -8.11 13.86 15.47
CA GLY A 406 -7.65 14.37 14.18
C GLY A 406 -7.75 13.30 13.12
N PHE A 407 -6.87 13.36 12.13
CA PHE A 407 -6.76 12.33 11.10
C PHE A 407 -5.52 11.48 11.33
N ILE A 408 -5.73 10.28 11.91
CA ILE A 408 -4.66 9.28 11.99
C ILE A 408 -4.57 8.54 10.66
N HIS A 409 -3.42 8.69 10.01
CA HIS A 409 -3.11 8.04 8.72
C HIS A 409 -2.07 6.92 8.87
N SER A 410 -1.74 6.53 10.08
CA SER A 410 -0.86 5.40 10.40
C SER A 410 -1.39 4.09 9.85
N LYS A 411 -0.52 3.19 9.41
CA LYS A 411 -0.82 1.82 9.04
C LYS A 411 0.11 0.93 9.85
N MET A 412 -0.39 0.58 11.02
CA MET A 412 0.37 -0.13 12.05
C MET A 412 -0.45 -1.30 12.60
N VAL A 413 0.20 -2.45 12.74
CA VAL A 413 -0.35 -3.64 13.39
C VAL A 413 0.71 -4.16 14.34
N VAL A 414 0.37 -4.31 15.61
CA VAL A 414 1.27 -4.88 16.62
C VAL A 414 0.55 -6.02 17.32
N CYS A 415 1.23 -7.16 17.48
CA CYS A 415 0.70 -8.32 18.16
C CYS A 415 1.65 -8.72 19.27
N ASP A 416 1.19 -8.60 20.51
CA ASP A 416 1.96 -8.80 21.75
C ASP A 416 3.26 -7.96 21.74
N ASP A 417 4.27 -8.37 22.47
CA ASP A 417 5.64 -7.82 22.40
C ASP A 417 6.53 -8.60 21.41
N ARG A 418 5.92 -9.22 20.38
CA ARG A 418 6.56 -10.23 19.52
C ARG A 418 6.76 -9.75 18.07
N VAL A 419 5.82 -8.99 17.52
CA VAL A 419 5.89 -8.51 16.13
C VAL A 419 5.16 -7.20 15.95
N ALA A 420 5.80 -6.28 15.25
CA ALA A 420 5.19 -5.02 14.81
C ALA A 420 5.30 -4.86 13.29
N SER A 421 4.26 -4.29 12.67
CA SER A 421 4.21 -3.94 11.26
C SER A 421 4.02 -2.44 11.10
N ILE A 422 4.89 -1.81 10.32
CA ILE A 422 4.75 -0.42 9.86
C ILE A 422 4.89 -0.39 8.34
N GLY A 423 3.91 0.19 7.64
CA GLY A 423 3.93 0.16 6.18
C GLY A 423 2.95 1.11 5.51
N THR A 424 2.55 0.74 4.30
CA THR A 424 1.69 1.56 3.46
C THR A 424 0.25 1.05 3.37
N ALA A 425 -0.01 -0.22 3.74
CA ALA A 425 -1.27 -0.90 3.55
C ALA A 425 -2.30 -0.51 4.62
N ASN A 426 -3.42 0.08 4.21
CA ASN A 426 -4.57 0.25 5.08
C ASN A 426 -5.21 -1.11 5.39
N LEU A 427 -6.05 -1.15 6.42
CA LEU A 427 -6.88 -2.32 6.73
C LEU A 427 -8.18 -2.28 5.90
N ASP A 428 -8.03 -2.29 4.57
CA ASP A 428 -9.14 -2.28 3.62
C ASP A 428 -8.92 -3.26 2.46
N VAL A 429 -10.02 -3.67 1.83
CA VAL A 429 -10.02 -4.64 0.70
C VAL A 429 -9.16 -4.15 -0.46
N ARG A 430 -9.13 -2.84 -0.70
CA ARG A 430 -8.37 -2.26 -1.79
C ARG A 430 -6.86 -2.37 -1.57
N SER A 431 -6.38 -2.07 -0.36
CA SER A 431 -4.97 -2.25 0.01
C SER A 431 -4.56 -3.72 -0.01
N PHE A 432 -5.47 -4.63 0.33
CA PHE A 432 -5.16 -6.06 0.35
C PHE A 432 -5.06 -6.69 -1.05
N SER A 433 -5.86 -6.21 -2.03
CA SER A 433 -6.00 -6.91 -3.31
C SER A 433 -5.72 -6.08 -4.57
N MET A 434 -5.83 -4.75 -4.50
CA MET A 434 -5.81 -3.87 -5.67
C MET A 434 -4.63 -2.91 -5.73
N ASN A 435 -4.11 -2.47 -4.58
CA ASN A 435 -2.98 -1.57 -4.53
C ASN A 435 -1.66 -2.33 -4.46
N PHE A 436 -0.60 -1.73 -4.99
CA PHE A 436 0.76 -2.12 -4.67
C PHE A 436 1.13 -1.52 -3.32
N GLU A 437 1.37 -2.36 -2.33
CA GLU A 437 1.68 -1.98 -0.96
C GLU A 437 2.99 -2.62 -0.50
N VAL A 438 3.58 -2.07 0.57
CA VAL A 438 4.78 -2.58 1.22
C VAL A 438 4.70 -2.34 2.73
N THR A 439 5.15 -3.30 3.53
CA THR A 439 5.27 -3.17 4.97
C THR A 439 6.57 -3.78 5.46
N ALA A 440 7.12 -3.23 6.55
CA ALA A 440 8.20 -3.83 7.31
C ALA A 440 7.62 -4.55 8.53
N LEU A 441 7.86 -5.85 8.65
CA LEU A 441 7.61 -6.63 9.85
C LEU A 441 8.89 -6.60 10.70
N MET A 442 8.79 -6.10 11.91
CA MET A 442 9.90 -6.00 12.88
C MET A 442 9.69 -7.01 14.00
N PHE A 443 10.75 -7.72 14.34
CA PHE A 443 10.75 -8.77 15.36
C PHE A 443 11.72 -8.45 16.53
N GLY A 444 12.45 -7.32 16.44
CA GLY A 444 13.29 -6.84 17.51
C GLY A 444 12.45 -6.37 18.71
N LYS A 445 12.71 -6.92 19.90
CA LYS A 445 11.89 -6.64 21.10
C LYS A 445 11.82 -5.15 21.43
N LYS A 446 12.95 -4.44 21.31
CA LYS A 446 13.02 -3.00 21.55
C LYS A 446 12.10 -2.21 20.63
N GLU A 447 12.13 -2.50 19.34
CA GLU A 447 11.37 -1.81 18.29
C GLU A 447 9.87 -2.14 18.38
N VAL A 448 9.54 -3.37 18.73
CA VAL A 448 8.15 -3.76 18.98
C VAL A 448 7.59 -3.02 20.21
N ILE A 449 8.35 -2.94 21.31
CA ILE A 449 7.94 -2.19 22.51
C ILE A 449 7.80 -0.69 22.21
N GLU A 450 8.73 -0.10 21.46
CA GLU A 450 8.63 1.30 21.00
C GLU A 450 7.34 1.53 20.19
N THR A 451 7.01 0.58 19.30
CA THR A 451 5.77 0.65 18.50
C THR A 451 4.52 0.53 19.38
N ILE A 452 4.55 -0.31 20.42
CA ILE A 452 3.45 -0.39 21.42
C ILE A 452 3.31 0.95 22.17
N GLN A 453 4.40 1.56 22.58
CA GLN A 453 4.36 2.84 23.29
C GLN A 453 3.74 3.95 22.43
N ILE A 454 4.02 3.94 21.12
CA ILE A 454 3.41 4.83 20.16
C ILE A 454 1.89 4.59 20.11
N ALA A 455 1.44 3.34 19.96
CA ALA A 455 0.01 3.00 19.95
C ALA A 455 -0.70 3.41 21.25
N VAL A 456 -0.09 3.14 22.40
CA VAL A 456 -0.63 3.52 23.72
C VAL A 456 -0.73 5.04 23.87
N ASN A 457 0.27 5.79 23.38
CA ASN A 457 0.23 7.25 23.38
C ASN A 457 -0.89 7.79 22.47
N ASP A 458 -1.13 7.20 21.32
CA ASP A 458 -2.23 7.61 20.42
C ASP A 458 -3.60 7.23 21.00
N ILE A 459 -3.71 6.08 21.67
CA ILE A 459 -4.91 5.68 22.43
C ILE A 459 -5.18 6.67 23.57
N SER A 460 -4.16 7.09 24.30
CA SER A 460 -4.32 8.03 25.43
C SER A 460 -4.89 9.39 25.04
N LYS A 461 -4.70 9.78 23.78
CA LYS A 461 -5.23 11.02 23.19
C LYS A 461 -6.61 10.84 22.56
N SER A 462 -7.06 9.59 22.41
CA SER A 462 -8.24 9.21 21.63
C SER A 462 -9.47 9.05 22.51
N HIS A 463 -10.64 9.34 21.95
CA HIS A 463 -11.91 9.03 22.59
C HIS A 463 -12.28 7.56 22.38
N LYS A 464 -12.52 6.83 23.46
CA LYS A 464 -13.00 5.44 23.40
C LYS A 464 -14.48 5.41 23.01
N LEU A 465 -14.79 4.91 21.83
CA LEU A 465 -16.15 4.81 21.33
C LEU A 465 -16.88 3.66 22.03
N THR A 466 -17.94 3.96 22.79
CA THR A 466 -18.79 2.93 23.41
C THR A 466 -19.85 2.41 22.44
N TYR A 467 -20.33 1.18 22.68
CA TYR A 467 -21.45 0.64 21.87
C TYR A 467 -22.73 1.47 22.02
N LEU A 468 -22.96 2.07 23.19
CA LEU A 468 -24.12 2.92 23.43
C LEU A 468 -24.06 4.22 22.60
N GLU A 469 -22.92 4.91 22.57
CA GLU A 469 -22.70 6.07 21.72
C GLU A 469 -22.86 5.70 20.25
N TYR A 470 -22.24 4.59 19.83
CA TYR A 470 -22.40 4.07 18.48
C TYR A 470 -23.88 3.82 18.12
N LYS A 471 -24.65 3.19 19.01
CA LYS A 471 -26.07 2.88 18.81
C LYS A 471 -26.92 4.15 18.73
N ASN A 472 -26.59 5.17 19.50
CA ASN A 472 -27.40 6.40 19.62
C ASN A 472 -27.08 7.48 18.55
N ARG A 473 -26.23 7.14 17.55
CA ARG A 473 -25.94 8.06 16.44
C ARG A 473 -27.20 8.46 15.66
N PRO A 474 -27.21 9.64 15.00
CA PRO A 474 -28.32 10.10 14.19
C PRO A 474 -28.77 9.07 13.14
N LYS A 475 -30.08 8.92 12.95
CA LYS A 475 -30.65 8.00 11.93
C LYS A 475 -30.10 8.29 10.52
N LYS A 476 -29.87 9.56 10.20
CA LYS A 476 -29.29 9.99 8.94
C LYS A 476 -27.92 9.33 8.66
N ASP A 477 -27.04 9.30 9.68
CA ASP A 477 -25.70 8.72 9.55
C ASP A 477 -25.79 7.21 9.31
N LYS A 478 -26.67 6.52 10.02
CA LYS A 478 -26.92 5.08 9.83
C LYS A 478 -27.41 4.76 8.42
N ILE A 479 -28.32 5.57 7.87
CA ILE A 479 -28.79 5.41 6.48
C ILE A 479 -27.64 5.61 5.50
N GLN A 480 -26.81 6.62 5.71
CA GLN A 480 -25.63 6.88 4.86
C GLN A 480 -24.61 5.73 4.96
N GLU A 481 -24.38 5.20 6.15
CA GLU A 481 -23.52 4.03 6.35
C GLU A 481 -24.00 2.82 5.54
N HIS A 482 -25.31 2.51 5.58
CA HIS A 482 -25.87 1.40 4.79
C HIS A 482 -25.75 1.64 3.28
N LEU A 483 -26.04 2.86 2.80
CA LEU A 483 -25.96 3.19 1.39
C LEU A 483 -24.50 3.16 0.88
N PHE A 484 -23.57 3.82 1.58
CA PHE A 484 -22.17 3.85 1.16
C PHE A 484 -21.46 2.50 1.31
N ARG A 485 -21.92 1.64 2.22
CA ARG A 485 -21.40 0.27 2.34
C ARG A 485 -21.53 -0.56 1.07
N LEU A 486 -22.51 -0.26 0.22
CA LEU A 486 -22.63 -0.90 -1.10
C LEU A 486 -21.44 -0.57 -2.01
N CYS A 487 -20.76 0.56 -1.77
CA CYS A 487 -19.58 0.97 -2.51
C CYS A 487 -18.26 0.46 -1.90
N ALA A 488 -18.30 -0.24 -0.75
CA ALA A 488 -17.11 -0.75 -0.06
C ALA A 488 -16.13 -1.53 -0.95
N PRO A 489 -16.57 -2.36 -1.92
CA PRO A 489 -15.68 -3.06 -2.84
C PRO A 489 -14.91 -2.16 -3.82
N LEU A 490 -15.30 -0.89 -3.92
CA LEU A 490 -14.68 0.10 -4.83
C LEU A 490 -13.77 1.11 -4.10
N MET A 491 -13.77 1.07 -2.76
CA MET A 491 -13.07 2.02 -1.87
C MET A 491 -11.73 1.51 -1.38
#